data_d7eee34d5f220fe5e5716d0be522ee2a
#
_entry.id   d7eee34d5f220fe5e5716d0be522ee2a
#
_cell.length_a   1.000
_cell.length_b   1.000
_cell.length_c   1.000
_cell.angle_alpha   90.00
_cell.angle_beta   90.00
_cell.angle_gamma   90.00
#
_symmetry.space_group_name_H-M   'P 1'
#
loop_
_entity.id
_entity.type
_entity.pdbx_description
1 polymer ?
#
loop_
_entity_poly.entity_id
_entity_poly.type
_entity_poly.pdbx_seq_one_letter_code
_entity_poly.pdbx_strand_id
1 'polypeptide(L)'
;LGYVHSLESFGSVDGPGVRFVVFLQGCALRCKYCHNPETWAEGGEEWTAEALFQRVYRYRNYWGKKGGITVSGGEPLRQMEFLTAFFELARSKGVHTALDTAGQPFRPDDPDYLAGFDRLMKSTSLVILDLKEIDPERHRQLTGKDNANILAMARHISDLGIPLWVRHVLVPGLTDDEEGLRKTADFIRSLKTVQRVEVLPYHTLGLFKWQKLGIPYPLPDAVPPTAEQVKRAEELLEVNRYPG
;
A
#
# COMPACT_ATOMS: atom_id res chain seq x y z
N LEU A 1 -1.81 9.80 19.37
CA LEU A 1 -0.84 8.70 19.42
C LEU A 1 -1.05 7.77 18.23
N GLY A 2 0.05 7.16 17.76
CA GLY A 2 0.04 6.10 16.74
C GLY A 2 0.84 4.89 17.21
N TYR A 3 0.50 3.75 16.63
CA TYR A 3 1.13 2.47 16.94
C TYR A 3 2.00 2.03 15.76
N VAL A 4 3.30 2.02 15.99
CA VAL A 4 4.32 1.69 15.00
C VAL A 4 4.79 0.25 15.21
N HIS A 5 4.81 -0.53 14.12
CA HIS A 5 5.37 -1.88 14.12
C HIS A 5 6.89 -1.84 14.01
N SER A 6 7.41 -1.13 12.99
CA SER A 6 8.84 -1.06 12.72
C SER A 6 9.21 0.15 11.86
N LEU A 7 10.49 0.47 11.84
CA LEU A 7 11.07 1.57 11.08
C LEU A 7 12.21 1.05 10.19
N GLU A 8 12.22 1.47 8.92
CA GLU A 8 13.29 1.17 7.98
C GLU A 8 13.84 2.47 7.36
N SER A 9 15.15 2.68 7.49
CA SER A 9 15.77 3.96 7.13
C SER A 9 16.19 4.10 5.67
N PHE A 10 16.24 3.01 4.91
CA PHE A 10 16.77 2.99 3.53
C PHE A 10 15.90 2.15 2.58
N GLY A 11 14.58 2.32 2.59
CA GLY A 11 13.68 1.70 1.62
C GLY A 11 13.97 2.20 0.21
N SER A 12 14.14 1.29 -0.74
CA SER A 12 14.42 1.61 -2.15
C SER A 12 13.29 1.24 -3.10
N VAL A 13 12.29 0.50 -2.59
CA VAL A 13 11.15 -0.01 -3.37
C VAL A 13 9.80 0.55 -2.92
N ASP A 14 9.80 1.40 -1.91
CA ASP A 14 8.59 1.90 -1.24
C ASP A 14 8.22 3.32 -1.71
N GLY A 15 8.49 3.63 -2.96
CA GLY A 15 8.23 4.93 -3.57
C GLY A 15 9.47 5.51 -4.25
N PRO A 16 9.41 6.77 -4.74
CA PRO A 16 10.51 7.37 -5.49
C PRO A 16 11.71 7.70 -4.58
N GLY A 17 12.92 7.41 -5.09
CA GLY A 17 14.18 7.70 -4.39
C GLY A 17 14.39 6.84 -3.14
N VAL A 18 15.26 7.29 -2.24
CA VAL A 18 15.49 6.63 -0.95
C VAL A 18 14.41 7.07 0.04
N ARG A 19 13.78 6.12 0.70
CA ARG A 19 12.66 6.36 1.62
C ARG A 19 13.03 6.01 3.06
N PHE A 20 12.54 6.80 4.00
CA PHE A 20 12.36 6.30 5.35
C PHE A 20 10.96 5.69 5.43
N VAL A 21 10.87 4.40 5.73
CA VAL A 21 9.60 3.68 5.77
C VAL A 21 9.16 3.50 7.22
N VAL A 22 7.93 3.90 7.52
CA VAL A 22 7.26 3.68 8.80
C VAL A 22 6.20 2.63 8.59
N PHE A 23 6.32 1.48 9.24
CA PHE A 23 5.32 0.43 9.21
C PHE A 23 4.40 0.57 10.42
N LEU A 24 3.13 0.90 10.18
CA LEU A 24 2.12 1.00 11.23
C LEU A 24 1.53 -0.36 11.58
N GLN A 25 1.08 -0.47 12.82
CA GLN A 25 0.42 -1.67 13.34
C GLN A 25 -1.07 -1.64 13.04
N GLY A 26 -1.67 -2.82 12.86
CA GLY A 26 -3.09 -3.04 12.66
C GLY A 26 -3.50 -3.17 11.18
N CYS A 27 -4.14 -4.28 10.83
CA CYS A 27 -4.72 -4.52 9.51
C CYS A 27 -5.98 -5.36 9.63
N ALA A 28 -7.06 -4.99 8.91
CA ALA A 28 -8.30 -5.75 8.87
C ALA A 28 -8.34 -6.81 7.76
N LEU A 29 -7.46 -6.69 6.74
CA LEU A 29 -7.31 -7.70 5.71
C LEU A 29 -6.58 -8.93 6.23
N ARG A 30 -6.89 -10.08 5.63
CA ARG A 30 -6.24 -11.38 5.90
C ARG A 30 -5.74 -11.98 4.59
N CYS A 31 -4.92 -11.19 3.88
CA CYS A 31 -4.39 -11.61 2.59
C CYS A 31 -3.63 -12.93 2.72
N LYS A 32 -3.98 -13.90 1.90
CA LYS A 32 -3.39 -15.25 1.95
C LYS A 32 -1.87 -15.25 1.72
N TYR A 33 -1.35 -14.25 1.00
CA TYR A 33 0.08 -14.09 0.73
C TYR A 33 0.75 -12.98 1.57
N CYS A 34 0.17 -12.58 2.70
CA CYS A 34 0.69 -11.46 3.49
C CYS A 34 2.15 -11.68 3.91
N HIS A 35 3.01 -10.69 3.64
CA HIS A 35 4.42 -10.72 4.05
C HIS A 35 4.64 -10.25 5.49
N ASN A 36 3.65 -9.53 6.06
CA ASN A 36 3.74 -8.93 7.38
C ASN A 36 2.54 -9.30 8.27
N PRO A 37 2.23 -10.61 8.48
CA PRO A 37 1.09 -11.02 9.30
C PRO A 37 1.20 -10.56 10.76
N GLU A 38 2.39 -10.26 11.25
CA GLU A 38 2.65 -9.67 12.56
C GLU A 38 2.03 -8.28 12.74
N THR A 39 1.71 -7.58 11.64
CA THR A 39 1.03 -6.28 11.69
C THR A 39 -0.49 -6.38 11.80
N TRP A 40 -1.07 -7.58 11.79
CA TRP A 40 -2.53 -7.74 11.85
C TRP A 40 -3.13 -7.37 13.20
N ALA A 41 -2.44 -7.74 14.27
CA ALA A 41 -2.90 -7.49 15.63
C ALA A 41 -2.84 -5.99 15.98
N GLU A 42 -3.55 -5.62 17.03
CA GLU A 42 -3.37 -4.34 17.70
C GLU A 42 -2.10 -4.36 18.56
N GLY A 43 -1.58 -3.20 18.92
CA GLY A 43 -0.33 -3.05 19.67
C GLY A 43 0.71 -2.29 18.87
N GLY A 44 2.00 -2.58 19.12
CA GLY A 44 3.12 -1.85 18.55
C GLY A 44 3.71 -0.84 19.51
N GLU A 45 4.74 -0.11 19.08
CA GLU A 45 5.35 0.96 19.86
C GLU A 45 4.53 2.24 19.74
N GLU A 46 4.18 2.85 20.87
CA GLU A 46 3.42 4.11 20.88
C GLU A 46 4.31 5.30 20.54
N TRP A 47 3.87 6.12 19.59
CA TRP A 47 4.54 7.35 19.20
C TRP A 47 3.57 8.52 19.09
N THR A 48 4.03 9.72 19.47
CA THR A 48 3.40 10.95 18.98
C THR A 48 3.90 11.25 17.56
N ALA A 49 3.10 11.97 16.77
CA ALA A 49 3.51 12.37 15.42
C ALA A 49 4.79 13.20 15.42
N GLU A 50 4.95 14.08 16.42
CA GLU A 50 6.11 14.94 16.60
C GLU A 50 7.38 14.14 16.91
N ALA A 51 7.31 13.21 17.87
CA ALA A 51 8.46 12.39 18.27
C ALA A 51 8.92 11.49 17.11
N LEU A 52 7.96 10.87 16.43
CA LEU A 52 8.24 10.07 15.25
C LEU A 52 8.87 10.92 14.14
N PHE A 53 8.29 12.10 13.86
CA PHE A 53 8.84 12.98 12.83
C PHE A 53 10.27 13.43 13.16
N GLN A 54 10.56 13.81 14.39
CA GLN A 54 11.92 14.16 14.82
C GLN A 54 12.90 13.00 14.59
N ARG A 55 12.49 11.77 14.91
CA ARG A 55 13.30 10.57 14.68
C ARG A 55 13.60 10.36 13.21
N VAL A 56 12.57 10.40 12.36
CA VAL A 56 12.64 10.15 10.92
C VAL A 56 13.40 11.27 10.19
N TYR A 57 13.19 12.52 10.57
CA TYR A 57 13.79 13.68 9.92
C TYR A 57 15.33 13.77 10.07
N ARG A 58 15.92 13.03 11.00
CA ARG A 58 17.39 12.88 11.12
C ARG A 58 18.01 12.27 9.87
N TYR A 59 17.25 11.49 9.11
CA TYR A 59 17.70 10.79 7.90
C TYR A 59 17.51 11.61 6.61
N ARG A 60 17.02 12.84 6.68
CA ARG A 60 16.71 13.68 5.51
C ARG A 60 17.85 13.85 4.51
N ASN A 61 19.10 13.82 4.96
CA ASN A 61 20.26 13.98 4.09
C ASN A 61 20.46 12.80 3.12
N TYR A 62 19.86 11.64 3.41
CA TYR A 62 19.95 10.44 2.58
C TYR A 62 18.84 10.37 1.52
N TRP A 63 17.80 11.20 1.61
CA TRP A 63 16.66 11.11 0.70
C TRP A 63 16.93 11.71 -0.69
N GLY A 64 17.95 12.55 -0.82
CA GLY A 64 18.25 13.25 -2.07
C GLY A 64 17.06 14.12 -2.52
N LYS A 65 16.95 14.33 -3.84
CA LYS A 65 15.92 15.20 -4.41
C LYS A 65 14.55 14.51 -4.58
N LYS A 66 14.52 13.17 -4.68
CA LYS A 66 13.31 12.39 -4.99
C LYS A 66 12.80 11.59 -3.80
N GLY A 67 13.60 11.39 -2.79
CA GLY A 67 13.24 10.57 -1.63
C GLY A 67 12.37 11.31 -0.61
N GLY A 68 12.12 10.66 0.51
CA GLY A 68 11.28 11.19 1.57
C GLY A 68 10.79 10.12 2.53
N ILE A 69 9.54 10.24 2.96
CA ILE A 69 8.91 9.35 3.92
C ILE A 69 7.83 8.53 3.24
N THR A 70 7.77 7.23 3.54
CA THR A 70 6.66 6.36 3.21
C THR A 70 6.05 5.82 4.49
N VAL A 71 4.73 5.83 4.58
CA VAL A 71 4.00 5.13 5.64
C VAL A 71 3.26 3.96 5.03
N SER A 72 3.56 2.78 5.54
CA SER A 72 3.06 1.47 5.13
C SER A 72 2.71 0.63 6.39
N GLY A 73 2.82 -0.69 6.33
CA GLY A 73 2.73 -1.58 7.50
C GLY A 73 1.63 -2.60 7.37
N GLY A 74 0.69 -2.58 8.32
CA GLY A 74 -0.60 -3.24 8.21
C GLY A 74 -1.49 -2.47 7.22
N GLU A 75 -2.34 -1.60 7.76
CA GLU A 75 -3.14 -0.66 6.95
C GLU A 75 -3.09 0.73 7.59
N PRO A 76 -2.32 1.67 7.03
CA PRO A 76 -2.12 2.99 7.64
C PRO A 76 -3.40 3.80 7.85
N LEU A 77 -4.40 3.65 7.00
CA LEU A 77 -5.68 4.36 7.11
C LEU A 77 -6.48 3.99 8.36
N ARG A 78 -6.13 2.92 9.06
CA ARG A 78 -6.69 2.60 10.38
C ARG A 78 -6.28 3.61 11.46
N GLN A 79 -5.18 4.33 11.23
CA GLN A 79 -4.63 5.33 12.12
C GLN A 79 -4.60 6.72 11.43
N MET A 80 -5.69 7.08 10.73
CA MET A 80 -5.76 8.23 9.83
C MET A 80 -5.44 9.56 10.53
N GLU A 81 -5.90 9.79 11.75
CA GLU A 81 -5.61 11.04 12.49
C GLU A 81 -4.11 11.19 12.79
N PHE A 82 -3.48 10.12 13.28
CA PHE A 82 -2.04 10.10 13.53
C PHE A 82 -1.25 10.30 12.24
N LEU A 83 -1.62 9.58 11.18
CA LEU A 83 -0.99 9.68 9.87
C LEU A 83 -1.11 11.09 9.30
N THR A 84 -2.26 11.73 9.45
CA THR A 84 -2.50 13.11 9.01
C THR A 84 -1.57 14.08 9.73
N ALA A 85 -1.50 14.02 11.05
CA ALA A 85 -0.61 14.88 11.85
C ALA A 85 0.87 14.67 11.46
N PHE A 86 1.28 13.42 11.24
CA PHE A 86 2.64 13.08 10.82
C PHE A 86 2.98 13.62 9.42
N PHE A 87 2.05 13.50 8.45
CA PHE A 87 2.25 14.01 7.10
C PHE A 87 2.20 15.55 7.03
N GLU A 88 1.38 16.20 7.84
CA GLU A 88 1.36 17.66 7.97
C GLU A 88 2.71 18.20 8.45
N LEU A 89 3.33 17.55 9.45
CA LEU A 89 4.68 17.88 9.90
C LEU A 89 5.72 17.70 8.79
N ALA A 90 5.66 16.59 8.06
CA ALA A 90 6.55 16.33 6.94
C ALA A 90 6.40 17.38 5.85
N ARG A 91 5.17 17.71 5.45
CA ARG A 91 4.86 18.74 4.47
C ARG A 91 5.36 20.12 4.88
N SER A 92 5.23 20.50 6.16
CA SER A 92 5.71 21.78 6.68
C SER A 92 7.22 21.97 6.53
N LYS A 93 7.96 20.88 6.36
CA LYS A 93 9.42 20.84 6.09
C LYS A 93 9.76 20.54 4.61
N GLY A 94 8.78 20.55 3.72
CA GLY A 94 8.98 20.27 2.30
C GLY A 94 9.37 18.82 2.00
N VAL A 95 9.05 17.86 2.90
CA VAL A 95 9.37 16.44 2.73
C VAL A 95 8.29 15.77 1.90
N HIS A 96 8.70 15.02 0.88
CA HIS A 96 7.82 14.19 0.06
C HIS A 96 7.26 13.03 0.88
N THR A 97 5.93 12.88 0.88
CA THR A 97 5.20 11.85 1.62
C THR A 97 4.55 10.85 0.68
N ALA A 98 4.69 9.57 0.95
CA ALA A 98 3.99 8.50 0.25
C ALA A 98 3.15 7.68 1.22
N LEU A 99 1.91 7.42 0.86
CA LEU A 99 1.00 6.53 1.56
C LEU A 99 0.92 5.21 0.80
N ASP A 100 1.41 4.13 1.41
CA ASP A 100 1.30 2.77 0.89
C ASP A 100 0.14 2.04 1.59
N THR A 101 -0.92 1.74 0.86
CA THR A 101 -2.20 1.30 1.43
C THR A 101 -2.92 0.32 0.51
N ALA A 102 -3.72 -0.56 1.11
CA ALA A 102 -4.71 -1.36 0.41
C ALA A 102 -6.10 -0.69 0.36
N GLY A 103 -6.30 0.43 1.06
CA GLY A 103 -7.52 1.24 0.99
C GLY A 103 -8.75 0.68 1.69
N GLN A 104 -8.63 -0.42 2.42
CA GLN A 104 -9.77 -1.12 3.00
C GLN A 104 -10.63 -0.29 3.97
N PRO A 105 -10.08 0.63 4.80
CA PRO A 105 -10.89 1.45 5.71
C PRO A 105 -11.70 2.56 5.03
N PHE A 106 -11.51 2.82 3.74
CA PHE A 106 -12.18 3.93 3.05
C PHE A 106 -13.70 3.81 3.11
N ARG A 107 -14.38 4.93 3.39
CA ARG A 107 -15.84 5.02 3.57
C ARG A 107 -16.41 6.13 2.67
N PRO A 108 -16.85 5.80 1.45
CA PRO A 108 -17.33 6.79 0.49
C PRO A 108 -18.62 7.49 0.93
N ASP A 109 -19.42 6.84 1.76
CA ASP A 109 -20.75 7.33 2.20
C ASP A 109 -20.72 7.99 3.59
N ASP A 110 -19.52 8.21 4.17
CA ASP A 110 -19.32 8.82 5.49
C ASP A 110 -18.67 10.21 5.32
N PRO A 111 -19.43 11.32 5.40
CA PRO A 111 -18.90 12.66 5.17
C PRO A 111 -17.80 13.08 6.14
N ASP A 112 -17.88 12.65 7.40
CA ASP A 112 -16.85 12.98 8.41
C ASP A 112 -15.56 12.24 8.12
N TYR A 113 -15.66 10.97 7.71
CA TYR A 113 -14.52 10.20 7.27
C TYR A 113 -13.87 10.82 6.03
N LEU A 114 -14.68 11.20 5.03
CA LEU A 114 -14.20 11.85 3.80
C LEU A 114 -13.48 13.17 4.10
N ALA A 115 -14.01 14.00 4.98
CA ALA A 115 -13.36 15.25 5.36
C ALA A 115 -11.97 15.00 6.00
N GLY A 116 -11.85 13.99 6.86
CA GLY A 116 -10.56 13.55 7.42
C GLY A 116 -9.60 13.00 6.37
N PHE A 117 -10.11 12.18 5.46
CA PHE A 117 -9.33 11.62 4.35
C PHE A 117 -8.82 12.71 3.40
N ASP A 118 -9.67 13.66 3.03
CA ASP A 118 -9.28 14.80 2.17
C ASP A 118 -8.23 15.69 2.84
N ARG A 119 -8.32 15.86 4.16
CA ARG A 119 -7.27 16.55 4.93
C ARG A 119 -5.94 15.80 4.84
N LEU A 120 -5.93 14.49 4.99
CA LEU A 120 -4.74 13.65 4.81
C LEU A 120 -4.17 13.82 3.40
N MET A 121 -5.02 13.76 2.37
CA MET A 121 -4.61 13.88 0.97
C MET A 121 -3.93 15.21 0.67
N LYS A 122 -4.30 16.31 1.32
CA LYS A 122 -3.61 17.61 1.19
C LYS A 122 -2.14 17.56 1.58
N SER A 123 -1.74 16.61 2.42
CA SER A 123 -0.36 16.42 2.87
C SER A 123 0.29 15.15 2.32
N THR A 124 -0.36 14.49 1.36
CA THR A 124 0.11 13.29 0.68
C THR A 124 0.62 13.65 -0.71
N SER A 125 1.87 13.34 -1.01
CA SER A 125 2.48 13.63 -2.33
C SER A 125 2.25 12.50 -3.33
N LEU A 126 2.07 11.27 -2.84
CA LEU A 126 1.90 10.06 -3.64
C LEU A 126 1.09 9.04 -2.85
N VAL A 127 0.14 8.37 -3.49
CA VAL A 127 -0.46 7.15 -2.95
C VAL A 127 0.05 5.94 -3.73
N ILE A 128 0.52 4.93 -3.03
CA ILE A 128 0.87 3.62 -3.57
C ILE A 128 -0.26 2.69 -3.16
N LEU A 129 -1.05 2.25 -4.14
CA LEU A 129 -2.26 1.48 -3.92
C LEU A 129 -2.09 0.03 -4.35
N ASP A 130 -2.31 -0.89 -3.43
CA ASP A 130 -2.39 -2.32 -3.72
C ASP A 130 -3.76 -2.70 -4.28
N LEU A 131 -3.87 -2.92 -5.59
CA LEU A 131 -5.03 -3.58 -6.20
C LEU A 131 -4.81 -5.09 -6.23
N LYS A 132 -5.36 -5.76 -5.23
CA LYS A 132 -5.07 -7.19 -4.98
C LYS A 132 -5.86 -8.12 -5.88
N GLU A 133 -7.09 -7.80 -6.19
CA GLU A 133 -8.00 -8.52 -7.08
C GLU A 133 -9.14 -7.57 -7.48
N ILE A 134 -9.54 -7.60 -8.74
CA ILE A 134 -10.60 -6.72 -9.27
C ILE A 134 -12.00 -7.30 -9.05
N ASP A 135 -12.16 -8.61 -9.11
CA ASP A 135 -13.41 -9.28 -8.83
C ASP A 135 -13.72 -9.26 -7.32
N PRO A 136 -14.89 -8.78 -6.88
CA PRO A 136 -15.19 -8.61 -5.46
C PRO A 136 -15.27 -9.92 -4.69
N GLU A 137 -15.73 -11.00 -5.31
CA GLU A 137 -15.83 -12.30 -4.63
C GLU A 137 -14.45 -12.96 -4.51
N ARG A 138 -13.66 -12.93 -5.56
CA ARG A 138 -12.26 -13.39 -5.53
C ARG A 138 -11.43 -12.56 -4.55
N HIS A 139 -11.65 -11.24 -4.51
CA HIS A 139 -11.02 -10.37 -3.52
C HIS A 139 -11.39 -10.78 -2.09
N ARG A 140 -12.66 -11.11 -1.84
CA ARG A 140 -13.10 -11.60 -0.53
C ARG A 140 -12.44 -12.94 -0.16
N GLN A 141 -12.33 -13.86 -1.10
CA GLN A 141 -11.65 -15.14 -0.90
C GLN A 141 -10.15 -14.97 -0.63
N LEU A 142 -9.53 -13.96 -1.25
CA LEU A 142 -8.11 -13.65 -1.12
C LEU A 142 -7.78 -12.94 0.20
N THR A 143 -8.63 -11.99 0.63
CA THR A 143 -8.30 -11.01 1.68
C THR A 143 -9.24 -11.03 2.88
N GLY A 144 -10.38 -11.72 2.78
CA GLY A 144 -11.44 -11.73 3.77
C GLY A 144 -12.44 -10.57 3.66
N LYS A 145 -12.27 -9.63 2.72
CA LYS A 145 -13.13 -8.46 2.49
C LYS A 145 -13.37 -8.26 0.98
N ASP A 146 -14.49 -7.61 0.62
CA ASP A 146 -14.67 -7.13 -0.75
C ASP A 146 -13.83 -5.88 -1.05
N ASN A 147 -13.88 -5.40 -2.30
CA ASN A 147 -13.02 -4.32 -2.78
C ASN A 147 -13.80 -3.05 -3.18
N ALA A 148 -15.10 -2.97 -2.95
CA ALA A 148 -15.92 -1.85 -3.44
C ALA A 148 -15.40 -0.50 -2.92
N ASN A 149 -15.08 -0.43 -1.63
CA ASN A 149 -14.52 0.76 -0.98
C ASN A 149 -13.10 1.09 -1.48
N ILE A 150 -12.28 0.09 -1.80
CA ILE A 150 -10.93 0.26 -2.34
C ILE A 150 -10.99 0.91 -3.72
N LEU A 151 -11.86 0.41 -4.59
CA LEU A 151 -12.08 0.98 -5.92
C LEU A 151 -12.68 2.39 -5.85
N ALA A 152 -13.59 2.63 -4.90
CA ALA A 152 -14.12 3.97 -4.63
C ALA A 152 -13.02 4.93 -4.18
N MET A 153 -12.12 4.50 -3.28
CA MET A 153 -10.97 5.28 -2.84
C MET A 153 -10.06 5.66 -4.01
N ALA A 154 -9.74 4.70 -4.89
CA ALA A 154 -8.88 4.96 -6.05
C ALA A 154 -9.47 6.04 -6.97
N ARG A 155 -10.79 6.01 -7.22
CA ARG A 155 -11.48 7.05 -7.98
C ARG A 155 -11.43 8.40 -7.28
N HIS A 156 -11.71 8.42 -5.97
CA HIS A 156 -11.70 9.64 -5.17
C HIS A 156 -10.32 10.30 -5.17
N ILE A 157 -9.24 9.55 -4.94
CA ILE A 157 -7.85 10.03 -5.03
C ILE A 157 -7.54 10.59 -6.42
N SER A 158 -7.97 9.88 -7.46
CA SER A 158 -7.82 10.32 -8.86
C SER A 158 -8.54 11.63 -9.13
N ASP A 159 -9.76 11.80 -8.61
CA ASP A 159 -10.55 13.04 -8.76
C ASP A 159 -9.96 14.21 -7.96
N LEU A 160 -9.32 13.94 -6.83
CA LEU A 160 -8.54 14.93 -6.06
C LEU A 160 -7.24 15.35 -6.77
N GLY A 161 -6.84 14.68 -7.85
CA GLY A 161 -5.62 14.98 -8.58
C GLY A 161 -4.34 14.48 -7.91
N ILE A 162 -4.43 13.58 -6.93
CA ILE A 162 -3.27 13.04 -6.22
C ILE A 162 -2.58 11.95 -7.07
N PRO A 163 -1.25 12.00 -7.24
CA PRO A 163 -0.50 10.95 -7.95
C PRO A 163 -0.73 9.55 -7.36
N LEU A 164 -0.91 8.57 -8.24
CA LEU A 164 -1.12 7.17 -7.90
C LEU A 164 -0.04 6.29 -8.53
N TRP A 165 0.54 5.42 -7.72
CA TRP A 165 1.19 4.20 -8.18
C TRP A 165 0.28 3.02 -7.82
N VAL A 166 0.10 2.10 -8.75
CA VAL A 166 -0.72 0.90 -8.54
C VAL A 166 0.18 -0.31 -8.51
N ARG A 167 0.02 -1.15 -7.49
CA ARG A 167 0.73 -2.41 -7.33
C ARG A 167 -0.21 -3.59 -7.39
N HIS A 168 0.24 -4.65 -8.03
CA HIS A 168 -0.45 -5.93 -8.09
C HIS A 168 0.51 -7.06 -7.78
N VAL A 169 0.21 -7.85 -6.74
CA VAL A 169 1.01 -9.03 -6.39
C VAL A 169 0.56 -10.19 -7.25
N LEU A 170 1.48 -10.74 -8.05
CA LEU A 170 1.23 -11.85 -8.96
C LEU A 170 1.51 -13.18 -8.27
N VAL A 171 0.46 -13.91 -7.95
CA VAL A 171 0.51 -15.26 -7.37
C VAL A 171 -0.07 -16.25 -8.36
N PRO A 172 0.72 -17.17 -8.94
CA PRO A 172 0.24 -18.15 -9.90
C PRO A 172 -0.95 -18.96 -9.38
N GLY A 173 -1.99 -19.06 -10.21
CA GLY A 173 -3.24 -19.75 -9.87
C GLY A 173 -4.16 -19.01 -8.92
N LEU A 174 -3.81 -17.78 -8.51
CA LEU A 174 -4.60 -17.00 -7.55
C LEU A 174 -4.94 -15.59 -8.04
N THR A 175 -3.96 -14.86 -8.55
CA THR A 175 -4.11 -13.46 -9.00
C THR A 175 -3.58 -13.23 -10.41
N ASP A 176 -3.31 -14.28 -11.16
CA ASP A 176 -2.73 -14.27 -12.51
C ASP A 176 -3.76 -14.56 -13.64
N ASP A 177 -5.06 -14.58 -13.30
CA ASP A 177 -6.12 -14.76 -14.28
C ASP A 177 -6.14 -13.63 -15.32
N GLU A 178 -6.00 -14.01 -16.62
CA GLU A 178 -5.88 -13.01 -17.68
C GLU A 178 -7.08 -12.08 -17.80
N GLU A 179 -8.31 -12.59 -17.60
CA GLU A 179 -9.51 -11.77 -17.64
C GLU A 179 -9.53 -10.78 -16.49
N GLY A 180 -9.16 -11.22 -15.29
CA GLY A 180 -9.01 -10.37 -14.10
C GLY A 180 -7.96 -9.28 -14.31
N LEU A 181 -6.79 -9.62 -14.86
CA LEU A 181 -5.73 -8.66 -15.18
C LEU A 181 -6.19 -7.61 -16.21
N ARG A 182 -6.93 -8.01 -17.25
CA ARG A 182 -7.51 -7.08 -18.23
C ARG A 182 -8.53 -6.14 -17.59
N LYS A 183 -9.44 -6.65 -16.76
CA LYS A 183 -10.41 -5.83 -16.01
C LYS A 183 -9.70 -4.86 -15.06
N THR A 184 -8.61 -5.29 -14.44
CA THR A 184 -7.75 -4.42 -13.60
C THR A 184 -7.13 -3.31 -14.45
N ALA A 185 -6.60 -3.63 -15.63
CA ALA A 185 -6.07 -2.63 -16.57
C ALA A 185 -7.15 -1.63 -17.02
N ASP A 186 -8.37 -2.10 -17.32
CA ASP A 186 -9.50 -1.24 -17.68
C ASP A 186 -9.84 -0.27 -16.54
N PHE A 187 -9.85 -0.77 -15.31
CA PHE A 187 -10.07 0.07 -14.14
C PHE A 187 -8.95 1.12 -13.98
N ILE A 188 -7.69 0.71 -14.08
CA ILE A 188 -6.53 1.61 -13.98
C ILE A 188 -6.61 2.71 -15.06
N ARG A 189 -6.99 2.37 -16.28
CA ARG A 189 -7.17 3.35 -17.38
C ARG A 189 -8.26 4.38 -17.11
N SER A 190 -9.26 4.04 -16.30
CA SER A 190 -10.32 4.98 -15.90
C SER A 190 -9.85 6.05 -14.92
N LEU A 191 -8.70 5.84 -14.28
CA LEU A 191 -8.10 6.78 -13.32
C LEU A 191 -7.22 7.80 -14.04
N LYS A 192 -7.27 9.08 -13.61
CA LYS A 192 -6.62 10.21 -14.29
C LYS A 192 -5.17 10.44 -13.85
N THR A 193 -4.78 9.94 -12.67
CA THR A 193 -3.53 10.34 -11.98
C THR A 193 -2.54 9.21 -11.81
N VAL A 194 -2.76 8.06 -12.45
CA VAL A 194 -1.84 6.93 -12.38
C VAL A 194 -0.55 7.28 -13.12
N GLN A 195 0.56 7.22 -12.40
CA GLN A 195 1.90 7.47 -12.93
C GLN A 195 2.68 6.19 -13.14
N ARG A 196 2.43 5.17 -12.32
CA ARG A 196 3.16 3.90 -12.36
C ARG A 196 2.25 2.72 -12.05
N VAL A 197 2.49 1.61 -12.74
CA VAL A 197 1.90 0.30 -12.45
C VAL A 197 3.04 -0.69 -12.25
N GLU A 198 2.98 -1.48 -11.20
CA GLU A 198 4.01 -2.47 -10.86
C GLU A 198 3.38 -3.84 -10.64
N VAL A 199 3.95 -4.85 -11.29
CA VAL A 199 3.69 -6.26 -10.96
C VAL A 199 4.75 -6.71 -9.96
N LEU A 200 4.31 -7.15 -8.79
CA LEU A 200 5.17 -7.66 -7.73
C LEU A 200 5.12 -9.20 -7.75
N PRO A 201 6.19 -9.88 -8.15
CA PRO A 201 6.22 -11.33 -8.11
C PRO A 201 6.07 -11.85 -6.67
N TYR A 202 5.16 -12.80 -6.46
CA TYR A 202 5.05 -13.49 -5.19
C TYR A 202 6.37 -14.18 -4.83
N HIS A 203 6.73 -14.15 -3.56
CA HIS A 203 7.88 -14.85 -3.01
C HIS A 203 7.60 -15.36 -1.59
N THR A 204 8.39 -16.32 -1.14
CA THR A 204 8.18 -17.04 0.13
C THR A 204 8.95 -16.44 1.33
N LEU A 205 9.59 -15.28 1.15
CA LEU A 205 10.43 -14.64 2.19
C LEU A 205 9.68 -14.30 3.48
N GLY A 206 8.35 -14.16 3.44
CA GLY A 206 7.53 -13.89 4.62
C GLY A 206 7.10 -15.14 5.42
N LEU A 207 7.34 -16.36 4.94
CA LEU A 207 6.83 -17.59 5.54
C LEU A 207 7.27 -17.79 6.99
N PHE A 208 8.52 -17.45 7.33
CA PHE A 208 9.03 -17.59 8.70
C PHE A 208 8.22 -16.76 9.72
N LYS A 209 7.59 -15.66 9.30
CA LYS A 209 6.76 -14.83 10.15
C LYS A 209 5.45 -15.52 10.52
N TRP A 210 4.83 -16.23 9.57
CA TRP A 210 3.66 -17.07 9.82
C TRP A 210 3.97 -18.20 10.80
N GLN A 211 5.10 -18.87 10.59
CA GLN A 211 5.58 -19.93 11.50
C GLN A 211 5.83 -19.39 12.91
N LYS A 212 6.49 -18.22 13.02
CA LYS A 212 6.75 -17.57 14.31
C LYS A 212 5.47 -17.22 15.07
N LEU A 213 4.41 -16.84 14.34
CA LEU A 213 3.09 -16.54 14.91
C LEU A 213 2.26 -17.80 15.22
N GLY A 214 2.69 -18.98 14.80
CA GLY A 214 1.91 -20.22 14.94
C GLY A 214 0.66 -20.24 14.05
N ILE A 215 0.60 -19.44 12.99
CA ILE A 215 -0.53 -19.35 12.08
C ILE A 215 -0.25 -20.23 10.86
N PRO A 216 -1.13 -21.18 10.51
CA PRO A 216 -0.96 -21.97 9.30
C PRO A 216 -0.90 -21.08 8.05
N TYR A 217 0.11 -21.29 7.22
CA TYR A 217 0.22 -20.55 5.95
C TYR A 217 -0.81 -21.08 4.95
N PRO A 218 -1.71 -20.21 4.40
CA PRO A 218 -2.83 -20.70 3.60
C PRO A 218 -2.46 -21.10 2.16
N LEU A 219 -1.22 -20.87 1.72
CA LEU A 219 -0.73 -21.14 0.38
C LEU A 219 0.52 -22.05 0.41
N PRO A 220 0.45 -23.27 1.00
CA PRO A 220 1.63 -24.11 1.20
C PRO A 220 2.31 -24.54 -0.12
N ASP A 221 1.52 -24.67 -1.19
CA ASP A 221 1.98 -25.15 -2.50
C ASP A 221 2.23 -24.01 -3.50
N ALA A 222 2.05 -22.73 -3.10
CA ALA A 222 2.28 -21.60 -3.96
C ALA A 222 3.77 -21.43 -4.28
N VAL A 223 4.06 -21.29 -5.56
CA VAL A 223 5.41 -21.07 -6.08
C VAL A 223 5.54 -19.66 -6.66
N PRO A 224 6.74 -19.06 -6.63
CA PRO A 224 6.97 -17.80 -7.32
C PRO A 224 6.64 -17.90 -8.82
N PRO A 225 6.10 -16.83 -9.43
CA PRO A 225 5.85 -16.81 -10.87
C PRO A 225 7.16 -16.88 -11.66
N THR A 226 7.10 -17.49 -12.84
CA THR A 226 8.21 -17.45 -13.80
C THR A 226 8.36 -16.05 -14.39
N ALA A 227 9.54 -15.74 -14.95
CA ALA A 227 9.78 -14.49 -15.66
C ALA A 227 8.79 -14.28 -16.83
N GLU A 228 8.37 -15.36 -17.49
CA GLU A 228 7.38 -15.30 -18.56
C GLU A 228 5.99 -14.93 -18.05
N GLN A 229 5.56 -15.50 -16.89
CA GLN A 229 4.30 -15.14 -16.26
C GLN A 229 4.30 -13.67 -15.79
N VAL A 230 5.41 -13.20 -15.22
CA VAL A 230 5.54 -11.79 -14.82
C VAL A 230 5.42 -10.89 -16.05
N LYS A 231 6.17 -11.16 -17.11
CA LYS A 231 6.12 -10.39 -18.35
C LYS A 231 4.71 -10.39 -18.96
N ARG A 232 4.04 -11.54 -18.94
CA ARG A 232 2.66 -11.63 -19.43
C ARG A 232 1.71 -10.78 -18.62
N ALA A 233 1.82 -10.77 -17.30
CA ALA A 233 1.01 -9.93 -16.43
C ALA A 233 1.30 -8.42 -16.66
N GLU A 234 2.57 -8.05 -16.82
CA GLU A 234 2.97 -6.67 -17.15
C GLU A 234 2.37 -6.20 -18.48
N GLU A 235 2.35 -7.06 -19.51
CA GLU A 235 1.71 -6.78 -20.80
C GLU A 235 0.20 -6.56 -20.63
N LEU A 236 -0.49 -7.45 -19.88
CA LEU A 236 -1.93 -7.37 -19.66
C LEU A 236 -2.34 -6.15 -18.82
N LEU A 237 -1.51 -5.76 -17.84
CA LEU A 237 -1.70 -4.58 -17.02
C LEU A 237 -1.19 -3.28 -17.67
N GLU A 238 -0.65 -3.36 -18.89
CA GLU A 238 -0.13 -2.22 -19.66
C GLU A 238 0.93 -1.39 -18.89
N VAL A 239 1.81 -2.07 -18.14
CA VAL A 239 2.81 -1.42 -17.25
C VAL A 239 3.61 -0.34 -18.00
N ASN A 240 4.01 -0.60 -19.25
CA ASN A 240 4.79 0.32 -20.07
C ASN A 240 4.07 1.65 -20.41
N ARG A 241 2.75 1.73 -20.22
CA ARG A 241 1.98 2.96 -20.37
C ARG A 241 2.22 3.96 -19.22
N TYR A 242 2.74 3.48 -18.10
CA TYR A 242 2.91 4.23 -16.86
C TYR A 242 4.36 4.16 -16.38
N PRO A 243 5.30 4.89 -16.99
CA PRO A 243 6.73 4.73 -16.72
C PRO A 243 7.22 5.29 -15.38
N GLY A 244 6.39 6.05 -14.63
CA GLY A 244 6.71 6.62 -13.31
C GLY A 244 7.29 8.01 -13.33
#